data_7b7bb354406802ae221d96a36d7eecf8
#
_entry.id   7b7bb354406802ae221d96a36d7eecf8
#
_cell.length_a   1.000
_cell.length_b   1.000
_cell.length_c   1.000
_cell.angle_alpha   90.00
_cell.angle_beta   90.00
_cell.angle_gamma   90.00
#
_symmetry.space_group_name_H-M   'P 1'
#
loop_
_entity.id
_entity.type
_entity.pdbx_description
1 polymer ?
#
loop_
_entity_poly.entity_id
_entity_poly.type
_entity_poly.pdbx_seq_one_letter_code
_entity_poly.pdbx_strand_id
1 'polypeptide(L)'
;WFSDTFEVGTSGQINTQWQPCFTAHGDKTEYESMVKTFAAATIGFMKKKPNVDSIRICQNDVIAGENDVANCTCDACLAAYAHYGNTIAGAMLTFTNDVADKVNEYLDSDQAIADGFSSNKELNIVVLAYGTASKAPVLRNAIGDIVFDEAGKGQPADLYRFIKDDTGAIRSVLQKKENGENEKLTCHKRVTVEYANTTANYVRSFYEVENQLYANAVKSWAGLGGKIYVWLYQVNYHMYFYPYNSFESLVENLRFFKTYNASYVYNQGTFENPNCGGFAKLREYLGSKFEFNCNYNYGEVVDFWFKNYFAEAEPYMRQYFNELQANQRAKESKTGGGIHSNALAGEDIWPQGMINHWVKLFDKAYKAIEHYKETDPEKYEILYKNILIESQFPRLVLCTTYASTYNATQLKVLRKE
;
A
#
# COMPACT_ATOMS: atom_id res chain seq x y z
N TRP A 1 -13.15 8.74 5.32
CA TRP A 1 -11.83 8.97 5.96
C TRP A 1 -11.11 10.21 5.44
N PHE A 2 -11.66 10.91 4.43
CA PHE A 2 -11.08 12.12 3.81
C PHE A 2 -12.04 13.32 3.84
N SER A 3 -13.00 13.37 4.75
CA SER A 3 -14.04 14.41 4.77
C SER A 3 -13.64 15.73 5.42
N ASP A 4 -12.45 15.83 6.00
CA ASP A 4 -11.95 17.06 6.59
C ASP A 4 -10.67 17.52 5.87
N THR A 5 -10.73 17.62 4.54
CA THR A 5 -9.65 18.15 3.72
C THR A 5 -9.51 19.63 3.99
N PHE A 6 -8.34 20.03 4.47
CA PHE A 6 -7.93 21.42 4.50
C PHE A 6 -7.65 21.88 3.07
N GLU A 7 -8.47 22.81 2.61
CA GLU A 7 -8.27 23.50 1.37
C GLU A 7 -7.49 24.78 1.61
N VAL A 8 -6.28 24.82 1.12
CA VAL A 8 -5.53 26.07 0.97
C VAL A 8 -5.44 26.33 -0.52
N GLY A 9 -6.51 26.87 -1.08
CA GLY A 9 -6.54 27.37 -2.44
C GLY A 9 -6.67 28.88 -2.44
N THR A 10 -5.89 29.55 -3.21
CA THR A 10 -5.92 31.01 -3.41
C THR A 10 -7.17 31.49 -4.14
N SER A 11 -8.12 30.64 -4.50
CA SER A 11 -9.28 31.02 -5.31
C SER A 11 -10.66 30.60 -4.75
N GLY A 12 -10.76 30.07 -3.55
CA GLY A 12 -12.06 29.72 -2.94
C GLY A 12 -12.88 28.68 -3.70
N GLN A 13 -12.34 28.00 -4.68
CA GLN A 13 -12.95 26.88 -5.37
C GLN A 13 -12.18 25.60 -5.08
N ILE A 14 -12.88 24.68 -4.44
CA ILE A 14 -12.44 23.30 -4.21
C ILE A 14 -12.36 22.61 -5.57
N ASN A 15 -11.16 22.40 -6.09
CA ASN A 15 -10.98 21.48 -7.19
C ASN A 15 -10.30 20.22 -6.68
N THR A 16 -11.08 19.19 -6.36
CA THR A 16 -10.62 17.89 -5.86
C THR A 16 -9.74 17.13 -6.88
N GLN A 17 -9.59 17.64 -8.08
CA GLN A 17 -8.78 17.02 -9.15
C GLN A 17 -7.35 17.56 -9.21
N TRP A 18 -7.00 18.60 -8.45
CA TRP A 18 -5.70 19.24 -8.52
C TRP A 18 -4.85 18.97 -7.28
N GLN A 19 -3.56 18.76 -7.48
CA GLN A 19 -2.61 18.66 -6.39
C GLN A 19 -2.27 20.02 -5.80
N PRO A 20 -1.94 20.12 -4.49
CA PRO A 20 -1.48 21.36 -3.89
C PRO A 20 -0.23 21.91 -4.56
N CYS A 21 -0.09 23.24 -4.59
CA CYS A 21 1.15 23.89 -4.99
C CYS A 21 2.12 23.94 -3.81
N PHE A 22 2.97 22.94 -3.64
CA PHE A 22 3.92 22.85 -2.53
C PHE A 22 5.05 23.91 -2.57
N THR A 23 5.14 24.72 -3.62
CA THR A 23 6.12 25.80 -3.74
C THR A 23 5.51 27.19 -3.60
N ALA A 24 4.20 27.30 -3.38
CA ALA A 24 3.45 28.57 -3.38
C ALA A 24 3.84 29.47 -4.57
N HIS A 25 3.88 28.89 -5.78
CA HIS A 25 4.28 29.58 -7.02
C HIS A 25 5.65 30.28 -6.97
N GLY A 26 6.52 29.91 -6.02
CA GLY A 26 7.81 30.56 -5.77
C GLY A 26 7.71 31.86 -4.96
N ASP A 27 6.54 32.22 -4.47
CA ASP A 27 6.37 33.38 -3.57
C ASP A 27 6.74 32.99 -2.14
N LYS A 28 7.75 33.65 -1.58
CA LYS A 28 8.28 33.36 -0.25
C LYS A 28 7.24 33.66 0.84
N THR A 29 6.51 34.75 0.72
CA THR A 29 5.53 35.19 1.73
C THR A 29 4.32 34.27 1.76
N GLU A 30 3.82 33.88 0.58
CA GLU A 30 2.74 32.88 0.47
C GLU A 30 3.19 31.54 1.00
N TYR A 31 4.41 31.10 0.68
CA TYR A 31 4.96 29.84 1.17
C TYR A 31 5.02 29.80 2.70
N GLU A 32 5.58 30.83 3.33
CA GLU A 32 5.64 30.94 4.80
C GLU A 32 4.25 30.99 5.44
N SER A 33 3.29 31.66 4.81
CA SER A 33 1.89 31.68 5.25
C SER A 33 1.25 30.31 5.17
N MET A 34 1.49 29.59 4.08
CA MET A 34 0.98 28.22 3.87
C MET A 34 1.55 27.25 4.91
N VAL A 35 2.87 27.28 5.17
CA VAL A 35 3.53 26.46 6.20
C VAL A 35 2.92 26.74 7.58
N LYS A 36 2.76 28.02 7.96
CA LYS A 36 2.13 28.40 9.25
C LYS A 36 0.69 27.90 9.37
N THR A 37 -0.09 27.98 8.29
CA THR A 37 -1.48 27.53 8.27
C THR A 37 -1.58 26.04 8.49
N PHE A 38 -0.76 25.25 7.78
CA PHE A 38 -0.75 23.78 7.93
C PHE A 38 -0.24 23.35 9.32
N ALA A 39 0.77 24.03 9.85
CA ALA A 39 1.26 23.77 11.20
C ALA A 39 0.19 24.08 12.25
N ALA A 40 -0.50 25.23 12.14
CA ALA A 40 -1.59 25.60 13.05
C ALA A 40 -2.75 24.60 12.98
N ALA A 41 -3.10 24.11 11.79
CA ALA A 41 -4.10 23.10 11.59
C ALA A 41 -3.71 21.75 12.24
N THR A 42 -2.46 21.32 12.04
CA THR A 42 -1.89 20.12 12.65
C THR A 42 -1.93 20.19 14.18
N ILE A 43 -1.49 21.32 14.75
CA ILE A 43 -1.54 21.58 16.19
C ILE A 43 -2.99 21.60 16.71
N GLY A 44 -3.88 22.29 15.98
CA GLY A 44 -5.31 22.35 16.32
C GLY A 44 -5.98 20.98 16.32
N PHE A 45 -5.64 20.11 15.37
CA PHE A 45 -6.13 18.73 15.35
C PHE A 45 -5.59 17.90 16.51
N MET A 46 -4.29 18.04 16.82
CA MET A 46 -3.67 17.37 17.96
C MET A 46 -4.31 17.81 19.29
N LYS A 47 -4.63 19.10 19.47
CA LYS A 47 -5.34 19.60 20.65
C LYS A 47 -6.75 19.00 20.79
N LYS A 48 -7.47 18.85 19.69
CA LYS A 48 -8.80 18.22 19.66
C LYS A 48 -8.75 16.70 19.95
N LYS A 49 -7.65 16.03 19.56
CA LYS A 49 -7.43 14.59 19.71
C LYS A 49 -6.05 14.33 20.35
N PRO A 50 -5.90 14.52 21.67
CA PRO A 50 -4.59 14.47 22.34
C PRO A 50 -3.87 13.13 22.23
N ASN A 51 -4.61 12.05 22.03
CA ASN A 51 -4.06 10.69 21.90
C ASN A 51 -3.62 10.35 20.48
N VAL A 52 -3.79 11.27 19.50
CA VAL A 52 -3.31 11.01 18.14
C VAL A 52 -1.78 10.99 18.11
N ASP A 53 -1.23 10.04 17.39
CA ASP A 53 0.21 9.85 17.19
C ASP A 53 0.64 10.01 15.72
N SER A 54 -0.32 10.13 14.80
CA SER A 54 -0.09 10.29 13.37
C SER A 54 -1.11 11.22 12.73
N ILE A 55 -0.63 12.16 11.91
CA ILE A 55 -1.46 13.07 11.11
C ILE A 55 -0.92 13.03 9.68
N ARG A 56 -1.79 12.90 8.68
CA ARG A 56 -1.40 12.92 7.28
C ARG A 56 -1.44 14.33 6.70
N ILE A 57 -0.34 14.71 6.02
CA ILE A 57 -0.25 15.82 5.10
C ILE A 57 0.11 15.21 3.74
N CYS A 58 -0.85 15.02 2.88
CA CYS A 58 -0.64 14.32 1.62
C CYS A 58 -1.35 15.03 0.46
N GLN A 59 -0.92 14.68 -0.75
CA GLN A 59 -1.61 15.04 -1.98
C GLN A 59 -3.01 14.40 -2.03
N ASN A 60 -3.85 14.94 -2.91
CA ASN A 60 -5.14 14.33 -3.23
C ASN A 60 -4.93 12.96 -3.89
N ASP A 61 -5.89 12.07 -3.69
CA ASP A 61 -5.92 10.77 -4.33
C ASP A 61 -6.24 10.93 -5.82
N VAL A 62 -5.19 10.87 -6.64
CA VAL A 62 -5.30 10.89 -8.11
C VAL A 62 -4.64 9.64 -8.63
N ILE A 63 -5.38 8.85 -9.39
CA ILE A 63 -4.90 7.58 -9.97
C ILE A 63 -3.72 7.88 -10.90
N ALA A 64 -2.56 7.32 -10.57
CA ALA A 64 -1.37 7.43 -11.40
C ALA A 64 -1.63 6.83 -12.78
N GLY A 65 -1.34 7.61 -13.83
CA GLY A 65 -1.49 7.17 -15.23
C GLY A 65 -2.71 7.76 -15.96
N GLU A 66 -3.66 8.34 -15.26
CA GLU A 66 -4.74 9.11 -15.87
C GLU A 66 -4.42 10.61 -15.79
N ASN A 67 -3.47 11.03 -16.58
CA ASN A 67 -3.01 12.40 -16.78
C ASN A 67 -2.14 12.98 -15.66
N ASP A 68 -0.90 13.31 -15.99
CA ASP A 68 0.00 14.25 -15.25
C ASP A 68 -0.62 15.64 -15.01
N VAL A 69 -1.85 15.84 -15.43
CA VAL A 69 -2.63 17.08 -15.38
C VAL A 69 -3.00 17.50 -13.95
N ALA A 70 -2.89 16.59 -12.99
CA ALA A 70 -3.27 16.88 -11.61
C ALA A 70 -2.21 17.63 -10.81
N ASN A 71 -0.95 17.61 -11.22
CA ASN A 71 0.12 18.31 -10.52
C ASN A 71 0.13 19.81 -10.82
N CYS A 72 0.55 20.61 -9.86
CA CYS A 72 0.77 22.04 -10.12
C CYS A 72 1.85 22.24 -11.19
N THR A 73 1.55 23.03 -12.22
CA THR A 73 2.43 23.29 -13.35
C THR A 73 3.03 24.70 -13.35
N CYS A 74 3.03 25.40 -12.20
CA CYS A 74 3.72 26.68 -12.10
C CYS A 74 5.25 26.50 -12.23
N ASP A 75 5.94 27.53 -12.68
CA ASP A 75 7.39 27.48 -12.96
C ASP A 75 8.22 26.98 -11.78
N ALA A 76 7.86 27.34 -10.55
CA ALA A 76 8.55 26.89 -9.35
C ALA A 76 8.35 25.38 -9.10
N CYS A 77 7.13 24.86 -9.30
CA CYS A 77 6.86 23.45 -9.19
C CYS A 77 7.58 22.66 -10.30
N LEU A 78 7.53 23.14 -11.55
CA LEU A 78 8.21 22.46 -12.67
C LEU A 78 9.74 22.45 -12.46
N ALA A 79 10.33 23.52 -11.97
CA ALA A 79 11.74 23.57 -11.62
C ALA A 79 12.10 22.58 -10.49
N ALA A 80 11.24 22.48 -9.46
CA ALA A 80 11.41 21.49 -8.39
C ALA A 80 11.30 20.06 -8.91
N TYR A 81 10.32 19.75 -9.74
CA TYR A 81 10.16 18.42 -10.32
C TYR A 81 11.35 18.01 -11.16
N ALA A 82 11.81 18.90 -12.04
CA ALA A 82 12.99 18.64 -12.88
C ALA A 82 14.25 18.37 -12.02
N HIS A 83 14.44 19.13 -10.95
CA HIS A 83 15.57 18.96 -10.05
C HIS A 83 15.55 17.61 -9.32
N TYR A 84 14.38 17.17 -8.84
CA TYR A 84 14.24 15.96 -8.05
C TYR A 84 13.90 14.69 -8.87
N GLY A 85 14.18 14.69 -10.16
CA GLY A 85 14.01 13.50 -11.03
C GLY A 85 12.58 13.30 -11.52
N ASN A 86 11.91 14.39 -11.84
CA ASN A 86 10.53 14.44 -12.35
C ASN A 86 9.50 13.83 -11.39
N THR A 87 9.55 14.30 -10.14
CA THR A 87 8.59 13.91 -9.08
C THR A 87 8.18 15.14 -8.27
N ILE A 88 6.92 15.18 -7.83
CA ILE A 88 6.44 16.18 -6.90
C ILE A 88 6.97 15.97 -5.47
N ALA A 89 7.49 14.77 -5.19
CA ALA A 89 7.88 14.33 -3.86
C ALA A 89 8.92 15.26 -3.20
N GLY A 90 9.83 15.86 -3.99
CA GLY A 90 10.82 16.77 -3.45
C GLY A 90 10.21 18.05 -2.87
N ALA A 91 9.32 18.71 -3.62
CA ALA A 91 8.59 19.88 -3.14
C ALA A 91 7.66 19.55 -1.96
N MET A 92 6.95 18.41 -2.04
CA MET A 92 6.07 17.91 -0.98
C MET A 92 6.85 17.64 0.31
N LEU A 93 7.97 16.93 0.24
CA LEU A 93 8.79 16.61 1.41
C LEU A 93 9.39 17.87 2.03
N THR A 94 9.91 18.79 1.21
CA THR A 94 10.43 20.09 1.66
C THR A 94 9.35 20.86 2.44
N PHE A 95 8.16 20.99 1.87
CA PHE A 95 7.04 21.66 2.52
C PHE A 95 6.64 20.97 3.84
N THR A 96 6.55 19.63 3.84
CA THR A 96 6.15 18.89 5.04
C THR A 96 7.21 18.97 6.14
N ASN A 97 8.49 18.99 5.78
CA ASN A 97 9.57 19.21 6.75
C ASN A 97 9.43 20.59 7.42
N ASP A 98 9.17 21.65 6.64
CA ASP A 98 8.98 23.00 7.20
C ASP A 98 7.74 23.09 8.11
N VAL A 99 6.67 22.37 7.77
CA VAL A 99 5.50 22.25 8.67
C VAL A 99 5.89 21.50 9.94
N ALA A 100 6.67 20.42 9.82
CA ALA A 100 7.14 19.64 10.95
C ALA A 100 8.06 20.44 11.88
N ASP A 101 8.91 21.29 11.33
CA ASP A 101 9.72 22.24 12.12
C ASP A 101 8.84 23.16 12.96
N LYS A 102 7.80 23.76 12.38
CA LYS A 102 6.85 24.62 13.11
C LYS A 102 6.06 23.89 14.18
N VAL A 103 5.65 22.64 13.91
CA VAL A 103 5.01 21.77 14.92
C VAL A 103 5.98 21.44 16.04
N ASN A 104 7.26 21.21 15.72
CA ASN A 104 8.29 20.94 16.71
C ASN A 104 8.58 22.19 17.56
N GLU A 105 8.71 23.38 16.95
CA GLU A 105 8.84 24.66 17.68
C GLU A 105 7.69 24.85 18.69
N TYR A 106 6.44 24.55 18.29
CA TYR A 106 5.31 24.59 19.22
C TYR A 106 5.46 23.58 20.37
N LEU A 107 5.79 22.31 20.06
CA LEU A 107 5.91 21.26 21.08
C LEU A 107 7.06 21.52 22.07
N ASP A 108 8.07 22.28 21.68
CA ASP A 108 9.18 22.71 22.54
C ASP A 108 8.86 24.02 23.31
N SER A 109 7.67 24.61 23.17
CA SER A 109 7.27 25.88 23.80
C SER A 109 6.53 25.70 25.13
N ASP A 110 6.56 26.76 25.98
CA ASP A 110 5.75 26.83 27.18
C ASP A 110 4.24 26.73 26.93
N GLN A 111 3.80 27.18 25.74
CA GLN A 111 2.40 27.06 25.34
C GLN A 111 1.97 25.59 25.18
N ALA A 112 2.82 24.73 24.64
CA ALA A 112 2.50 23.30 24.56
C ALA A 112 2.35 22.67 25.94
N ILE A 113 3.20 23.05 26.89
CA ILE A 113 3.10 22.59 28.29
C ILE A 113 1.77 23.05 28.90
N ALA A 114 1.38 24.32 28.70
CA ALA A 114 0.09 24.85 29.16
C ALA A 114 -1.11 24.13 28.51
N ASP A 115 -0.97 23.67 27.28
CA ASP A 115 -1.97 22.91 26.54
C ASP A 115 -1.97 21.39 26.91
N GLY A 116 -1.10 20.95 27.83
CA GLY A 116 -1.01 19.56 28.31
C GLY A 116 -0.14 18.64 27.46
N PHE A 117 0.73 19.20 26.62
CA PHE A 117 1.69 18.45 25.81
C PHE A 117 3.11 18.60 26.33
N SER A 118 4.00 17.74 25.84
CA SER A 118 5.44 17.83 26.12
C SER A 118 6.22 17.70 24.82
N SER A 119 7.50 18.13 24.84
CA SER A 119 8.43 17.96 23.72
C SER A 119 8.59 16.50 23.27
N ASN A 120 8.33 15.56 24.18
CA ASN A 120 8.37 14.10 23.92
C ASN A 120 7.07 13.56 23.30
N LYS A 121 6.06 14.40 23.05
CA LYS A 121 4.84 13.96 22.38
C LYS A 121 5.20 13.29 21.05
N GLU A 122 4.94 12.00 20.93
CA GLU A 122 5.03 11.32 19.65
C GLU A 122 3.94 11.86 18.71
N LEU A 123 4.37 12.41 17.60
CA LEU A 123 3.51 12.83 16.50
C LEU A 123 4.27 12.61 15.21
N ASN A 124 3.77 11.70 14.38
CA ASN A 124 4.28 11.45 13.05
C ASN A 124 3.45 12.26 12.04
N ILE A 125 4.13 13.07 11.23
CA ILE A 125 3.51 13.74 10.09
C ILE A 125 3.75 12.86 8.87
N VAL A 126 2.68 12.24 8.39
CA VAL A 126 2.78 11.21 7.34
C VAL A 126 2.59 11.84 5.97
N VAL A 127 3.55 11.64 5.08
CA VAL A 127 3.47 11.96 3.65
C VAL A 127 3.17 10.69 2.86
N LEU A 128 2.33 10.79 1.83
CA LEU A 128 1.97 9.65 1.00
C LEU A 128 2.87 9.57 -0.25
N ALA A 129 3.77 8.59 -0.28
CA ALA A 129 4.58 8.27 -1.45
C ALA A 129 3.77 7.39 -2.42
N TYR A 130 2.87 8.01 -3.17
CA TYR A 130 1.88 7.38 -4.03
C TYR A 130 1.73 8.13 -5.35
N GLY A 131 1.39 7.45 -6.43
CA GLY A 131 1.15 8.07 -7.73
C GLY A 131 2.36 8.87 -8.19
N THR A 132 2.17 10.15 -8.49
CA THR A 132 3.23 11.08 -8.95
C THR A 132 4.27 11.39 -7.87
N ALA A 133 3.99 11.15 -6.60
CA ALA A 133 4.91 11.27 -5.47
C ALA A 133 5.60 9.95 -5.07
N SER A 134 5.36 8.85 -5.80
CA SER A 134 5.96 7.53 -5.46
C SER A 134 7.48 7.50 -5.56
N LYS A 135 8.07 8.31 -6.44
CA LYS A 135 9.52 8.41 -6.64
C LYS A 135 10.13 9.34 -5.59
N ALA A 136 11.09 8.83 -4.81
CA ALA A 136 11.80 9.65 -3.83
C ALA A 136 12.73 10.70 -4.47
N PRO A 137 12.94 11.87 -3.81
CA PRO A 137 13.84 12.92 -4.26
C PRO A 137 15.30 12.57 -3.92
N VAL A 138 15.88 11.63 -4.64
CA VAL A 138 17.24 11.14 -4.44
C VAL A 138 18.18 11.56 -5.56
N LEU A 139 19.48 11.51 -5.27
CA LEU A 139 20.55 11.82 -6.21
C LEU A 139 20.47 10.88 -7.42
N ARG A 140 20.65 11.44 -8.60
CA ARG A 140 20.72 10.69 -9.86
C ARG A 140 22.04 10.98 -10.59
N ASN A 141 22.54 9.96 -11.28
CA ASN A 141 23.72 10.13 -12.15
C ASN A 141 23.37 10.85 -13.45
N ALA A 142 24.34 11.08 -14.30
CA ALA A 142 24.18 11.82 -15.56
C ALA A 142 23.21 11.19 -16.57
N ILE A 143 22.92 9.89 -16.43
CA ILE A 143 21.97 9.16 -17.28
C ILE A 143 20.60 8.95 -16.62
N GLY A 144 20.40 9.53 -15.42
CA GLY A 144 19.14 9.54 -14.70
C GLY A 144 18.91 8.38 -13.72
N ASP A 145 19.87 7.48 -13.57
CA ASP A 145 19.77 6.38 -12.62
C ASP A 145 19.93 6.84 -11.17
N ILE A 146 19.26 6.15 -10.27
CA ILE A 146 19.37 6.39 -8.82
C ILE A 146 20.78 6.03 -8.35
N VAL A 147 21.37 6.93 -7.56
CA VAL A 147 22.63 6.67 -6.87
C VAL A 147 22.31 6.05 -5.51
N PHE A 148 22.73 4.81 -5.31
CA PHE A 148 22.59 4.11 -4.04
C PHE A 148 23.86 4.22 -3.19
N ASP A 149 23.70 4.13 -1.87
CA ASP A 149 24.79 3.97 -0.93
C ASP A 149 25.21 2.48 -0.81
N GLU A 150 26.22 2.19 0.03
CA GLU A 150 26.72 0.82 0.27
C GLU A 150 25.64 -0.11 0.89
N ALA A 151 24.65 0.44 1.57
CA ALA A 151 23.52 -0.30 2.12
C ALA A 151 22.37 -0.51 1.11
N GLY A 152 22.56 -0.07 -0.15
CA GLY A 152 21.55 -0.17 -1.20
C GLY A 152 20.37 0.80 -1.02
N LYS A 153 20.55 1.89 -0.26
CA LYS A 153 19.57 2.94 -0.06
C LYS A 153 19.87 4.13 -0.95
N GLY A 154 18.84 4.81 -1.46
CA GLY A 154 19.02 5.99 -2.31
C GLY A 154 19.70 7.13 -1.56
N GLN A 155 20.70 7.76 -2.16
CA GLN A 155 21.36 8.91 -1.55
C GLN A 155 20.48 10.16 -1.65
N PRO A 156 20.25 10.91 -0.56
CA PRO A 156 19.45 12.12 -0.60
C PRO A 156 20.01 13.17 -1.57
N ALA A 157 19.14 13.80 -2.37
CA ALA A 157 19.50 14.94 -3.21
C ALA A 157 19.85 16.17 -2.35
N ASP A 158 20.57 17.15 -2.95
CA ASP A 158 20.77 18.44 -2.31
C ASP A 158 19.44 19.19 -2.17
N LEU A 159 19.26 19.89 -1.05
CA LEU A 159 18.05 20.68 -0.79
C LEU A 159 18.11 22.00 -1.54
N TYR A 160 17.11 22.27 -2.37
CA TYR A 160 16.92 23.55 -3.05
C TYR A 160 15.57 24.16 -2.70
N ARG A 161 15.57 25.51 -2.65
CA ARG A 161 14.36 26.33 -2.67
C ARG A 161 14.17 26.93 -4.06
N PHE A 162 12.94 26.95 -4.53
CA PHE A 162 12.56 27.47 -5.86
C PHE A 162 11.72 28.72 -5.65
N ILE A 163 12.37 29.90 -5.73
CA ILE A 163 11.78 31.18 -5.36
C ILE A 163 11.84 32.19 -6.52
N LYS A 164 10.87 33.10 -6.59
CA LYS A 164 10.90 34.22 -7.50
C LYS A 164 11.94 35.26 -7.07
N ASP A 165 12.70 35.74 -8.02
CA ASP A 165 13.53 36.96 -7.85
C ASP A 165 12.71 38.22 -8.09
N ASP A 166 13.36 39.37 -7.97
CA ASP A 166 12.73 40.70 -8.17
C ASP A 166 12.19 40.89 -9.59
N THR A 167 12.60 40.08 -10.55
CA THR A 167 12.09 40.11 -11.93
C THR A 167 10.92 39.18 -12.15
N GLY A 168 10.56 38.37 -11.14
CA GLY A 168 9.55 37.32 -11.22
C GLY A 168 10.06 35.99 -11.77
N ALA A 169 11.34 35.86 -12.11
CA ALA A 169 11.94 34.62 -12.60
C ALA A 169 12.23 33.65 -11.44
N ILE A 170 12.04 32.35 -11.67
CA ILE A 170 12.33 31.32 -10.67
C ILE A 170 13.85 31.11 -10.57
N ARG A 171 14.35 31.18 -9.35
CA ARG A 171 15.72 30.83 -8.97
C ARG A 171 15.75 29.56 -8.12
N SER A 172 16.66 28.67 -8.46
CA SER A 172 16.98 27.51 -7.65
C SER A 172 18.05 27.86 -6.64
N VAL A 173 17.70 27.96 -5.37
CA VAL A 173 18.60 28.38 -4.29
C VAL A 173 19.02 27.17 -3.46
N LEU A 174 20.26 26.76 -3.62
CA LEU A 174 20.87 25.69 -2.84
C LEU A 174 20.93 26.08 -1.36
N GLN A 175 20.42 25.22 -0.51
CA GLN A 175 20.49 25.40 0.94
C GLN A 175 21.84 24.87 1.46
N LYS A 176 22.36 25.57 2.46
CA LYS A 176 23.65 25.22 3.08
C LYS A 176 23.50 25.14 4.59
N LYS A 177 24.20 24.20 5.19
CA LYS A 177 24.38 24.11 6.63
C LYS A 177 25.28 25.21 7.13
N GLU A 178 25.31 25.46 8.42
CA GLU A 178 26.17 26.47 9.07
C GLU A 178 27.67 26.23 8.76
N ASN A 179 28.10 24.99 8.59
CA ASN A 179 29.47 24.61 8.24
C ASN A 179 29.79 24.81 6.74
N GLY A 180 28.85 25.31 5.93
CA GLY A 180 29.01 25.57 4.50
C GLY A 180 28.78 24.39 3.57
N GLU A 181 28.57 23.20 4.10
CA GLU A 181 28.19 22.03 3.31
C GLU A 181 26.78 22.15 2.72
N ASN A 182 26.54 21.48 1.61
CA ASN A 182 25.20 21.41 1.05
C ASN A 182 24.26 20.68 2.02
N GLU A 183 23.12 21.27 2.26
CA GLU A 183 22.06 20.58 2.98
C GLU A 183 21.41 19.53 2.08
N LYS A 184 21.09 18.36 2.67
CA LYS A 184 20.44 17.26 1.96
C LYS A 184 18.96 17.22 2.28
N LEU A 185 18.14 16.91 1.28
CA LEU A 185 16.71 16.71 1.48
C LEU A 185 16.46 15.33 2.12
N THR A 186 16.37 15.34 3.44
CA THR A 186 16.05 14.15 4.27
C THR A 186 14.71 14.37 4.98
N CYS A 187 14.11 13.31 5.50
CA CYS A 187 12.91 13.44 6.32
C CYS A 187 13.25 14.10 7.66
N HIS A 188 12.44 15.08 8.07
CA HIS A 188 12.48 15.58 9.43
C HIS A 188 12.16 14.46 10.42
N LYS A 189 12.66 14.51 11.66
CA LYS A 189 12.47 13.48 12.70
C LYS A 189 11.01 13.09 12.96
N ARG A 190 10.06 14.00 12.65
CA ARG A 190 8.61 13.77 12.76
C ARG A 190 7.94 13.37 11.45
N VAL A 191 8.66 13.32 10.35
CA VAL A 191 8.09 12.95 9.06
C VAL A 191 8.25 11.46 8.82
N THR A 192 7.15 10.82 8.50
CA THR A 192 7.05 9.41 8.13
C THR A 192 6.54 9.30 6.69
N VAL A 193 7.14 8.44 5.92
CA VAL A 193 6.73 8.20 4.52
C VAL A 193 5.82 6.99 4.48
N GLU A 194 4.58 7.14 4.00
CA GLU A 194 3.71 6.02 3.69
C GLU A 194 3.83 5.67 2.21
N TYR A 195 4.46 4.55 1.94
CA TYR A 195 4.62 4.05 0.58
C TYR A 195 3.41 3.21 0.17
N ALA A 196 2.74 3.60 -0.90
CA ALA A 196 1.64 2.85 -1.51
C ALA A 196 1.88 2.73 -3.02
N ASN A 197 1.54 1.58 -3.61
CA ASN A 197 1.68 1.38 -5.04
C ASN A 197 0.59 0.46 -5.59
N THR A 198 -0.22 0.96 -6.53
CA THR A 198 -1.32 0.22 -7.16
C THR A 198 -0.92 -0.51 -8.44
N THR A 199 0.31 -0.31 -8.94
CA THR A 199 0.79 -0.87 -10.21
C THR A 199 1.83 -1.98 -10.05
N ALA A 200 2.26 -2.27 -8.81
CA ALA A 200 3.15 -3.39 -8.53
C ALA A 200 2.49 -4.74 -8.81
N ASN A 201 3.30 -5.73 -9.14
CA ASN A 201 2.86 -7.11 -9.25
C ASN A 201 2.90 -7.78 -7.87
N TYR A 202 1.76 -7.82 -7.17
CA TYR A 202 1.69 -8.34 -5.80
C TYR A 202 1.70 -9.87 -5.70
N VAL A 203 1.57 -10.61 -6.83
CA VAL A 203 1.79 -12.06 -6.84
C VAL A 203 3.27 -12.42 -6.96
N ARG A 204 4.13 -11.42 -7.10
CA ARG A 204 5.60 -11.49 -7.09
C ARG A 204 6.18 -10.71 -5.94
N SER A 205 7.33 -11.13 -5.47
CA SER A 205 8.02 -10.40 -4.40
C SER A 205 8.71 -9.14 -4.92
N PHE A 206 8.97 -8.19 -4.01
CA PHE A 206 9.78 -7.00 -4.31
C PHE A 206 11.28 -7.32 -4.50
N TYR A 207 11.70 -8.57 -4.28
CA TYR A 207 13.04 -9.04 -4.65
C TYR A 207 13.14 -9.42 -6.12
N GLU A 208 12.02 -9.69 -6.80
CA GLU A 208 11.98 -10.14 -8.19
C GLU A 208 12.09 -8.97 -9.18
N VAL A 209 12.59 -9.27 -10.40
CA VAL A 209 12.87 -8.26 -11.43
C VAL A 209 11.60 -7.51 -11.88
N GLU A 210 10.45 -8.16 -11.88
CA GLU A 210 9.15 -7.58 -12.24
C GLU A 210 8.78 -6.40 -11.34
N ASN A 211 9.25 -6.41 -10.09
CA ASN A 211 9.01 -5.35 -9.11
C ASN A 211 10.24 -4.46 -8.87
N GLN A 212 11.30 -4.56 -9.67
CA GLN A 212 12.54 -3.82 -9.46
C GLN A 212 12.34 -2.30 -9.39
N LEU A 213 11.42 -1.76 -10.22
CA LEU A 213 11.08 -0.33 -10.19
C LEU A 213 10.52 0.10 -8.83
N TYR A 214 9.62 -0.68 -8.29
CA TYR A 214 8.96 -0.43 -7.01
C TYR A 214 9.89 -0.68 -5.82
N ALA A 215 10.71 -1.72 -5.91
CA ALA A 215 11.76 -2.00 -4.93
C ALA A 215 12.75 -0.82 -4.84
N ASN A 216 13.17 -0.27 -5.98
CA ASN A 216 14.06 0.88 -6.02
C ASN A 216 13.41 2.16 -5.46
N ALA A 217 12.10 2.34 -5.63
CA ALA A 217 11.39 3.44 -4.98
C ALA A 217 11.42 3.32 -3.45
N VAL A 218 11.14 2.14 -2.90
CA VAL A 218 11.23 1.89 -1.44
C VAL A 218 12.65 2.11 -0.91
N LYS A 219 13.66 1.55 -1.59
CA LYS A 219 15.08 1.73 -1.25
C LYS A 219 15.47 3.22 -1.24
N SER A 220 14.93 3.97 -2.18
CA SER A 220 15.18 5.40 -2.28
C SER A 220 14.56 6.15 -1.11
N TRP A 221 13.31 5.90 -0.78
CA TRP A 221 12.66 6.51 0.38
C TRP A 221 13.34 6.13 1.70
N ALA A 222 13.81 4.88 1.84
CA ALA A 222 14.56 4.44 3.01
C ALA A 222 15.87 5.20 3.22
N GLY A 223 16.46 5.74 2.14
CA GLY A 223 17.67 6.55 2.19
C GLY A 223 17.48 7.97 2.72
N LEU A 224 16.23 8.45 2.79
CA LEU A 224 15.91 9.79 3.30
C LEU A 224 15.79 9.86 4.84
N GLY A 225 16.01 8.74 5.55
CA GLY A 225 16.16 8.71 7.01
C GLY A 225 14.86 8.65 7.81
N GLY A 226 13.70 8.76 7.19
CA GLY A 226 12.39 8.66 7.86
C GLY A 226 11.98 7.22 8.17
N LYS A 227 10.95 7.07 9.03
CA LYS A 227 10.20 5.83 9.16
C LYS A 227 9.42 5.58 7.87
N ILE A 228 9.24 4.31 7.50
CA ILE A 228 8.40 3.93 6.37
C ILE A 228 7.18 3.20 6.90
N TYR A 229 6.01 3.67 6.51
CA TYR A 229 4.75 2.94 6.56
C TYR A 229 4.51 2.36 5.17
N VAL A 230 3.90 1.20 5.10
CA VAL A 230 3.65 0.52 3.83
C VAL A 230 2.17 0.18 3.71
N TRP A 231 1.61 0.50 2.56
CA TRP A 231 0.26 0.10 2.17
C TRP A 231 0.38 -0.97 1.09
N LEU A 232 0.09 -2.20 1.45
CA LEU A 232 0.09 -3.35 0.54
C LEU A 232 -1.34 -3.71 0.13
N TYR A 233 -1.46 -4.34 -1.02
CA TYR A 233 -2.73 -4.80 -1.56
C TYR A 233 -2.73 -6.32 -1.69
N GLN A 234 -3.75 -6.96 -1.09
CA GLN A 234 -3.91 -8.42 -1.06
C GLN A 234 -5.18 -8.86 -1.80
N VAL A 235 -5.60 -8.09 -2.77
CA VAL A 235 -6.87 -8.28 -3.48
C VAL A 235 -6.76 -7.79 -4.92
N ASN A 236 -7.56 -8.38 -5.81
CA ASN A 236 -7.85 -7.80 -7.11
C ASN A 236 -9.21 -7.10 -7.07
N TYR A 237 -9.23 -5.78 -7.24
CA TYR A 237 -10.44 -4.95 -7.15
C TYR A 237 -11.48 -5.22 -8.24
N HIS A 238 -11.07 -5.73 -9.40
CA HIS A 238 -12.02 -6.05 -10.47
C HIS A 238 -12.69 -7.41 -10.29
N MET A 239 -12.09 -8.31 -9.48
CA MET A 239 -12.50 -9.70 -9.40
C MET A 239 -12.35 -10.25 -7.98
N TYR A 240 -13.10 -9.71 -7.01
CA TYR A 240 -13.00 -10.06 -5.59
C TYR A 240 -13.18 -11.55 -5.27
N PHE A 241 -14.02 -12.25 -6.03
CA PHE A 241 -14.29 -13.68 -5.82
C PHE A 241 -13.26 -14.59 -6.46
N TYR A 242 -12.36 -14.07 -7.28
CA TYR A 242 -11.31 -14.86 -7.90
C TYR A 242 -10.09 -14.96 -6.98
N PRO A 243 -9.45 -16.12 -6.90
CA PRO A 243 -8.27 -16.29 -6.09
C PRO A 243 -7.15 -15.34 -6.51
N TYR A 244 -6.44 -14.79 -5.53
CA TYR A 244 -5.30 -13.91 -5.73
C TYR A 244 -4.07 -14.53 -5.08
N ASN A 245 -3.09 -14.96 -5.89
CA ASN A 245 -1.97 -15.80 -5.43
C ASN A 245 -0.82 -14.96 -4.83
N SER A 246 -1.09 -14.25 -3.74
CA SER A 246 -0.11 -13.41 -3.03
C SER A 246 0.36 -14.01 -1.69
N PHE A 247 0.31 -15.33 -1.52
CA PHE A 247 0.61 -15.94 -0.21
C PHE A 247 2.08 -15.86 0.17
N GLU A 248 2.96 -16.36 -0.69
CA GLU A 248 4.41 -16.38 -0.48
C GLU A 248 5.00 -14.99 -0.67
N SER A 249 4.58 -14.29 -1.73
CA SER A 249 5.03 -12.93 -2.03
C SER A 249 4.69 -11.92 -0.92
N LEU A 250 3.54 -12.06 -0.26
CA LEU A 250 3.20 -11.25 0.91
C LEU A 250 4.27 -11.36 2.00
N VAL A 251 4.66 -12.58 2.34
CA VAL A 251 5.65 -12.84 3.39
C VAL A 251 7.03 -12.29 2.99
N GLU A 252 7.44 -12.52 1.76
CA GLU A 252 8.70 -11.99 1.23
C GLU A 252 8.70 -10.46 1.17
N ASN A 253 7.57 -9.85 0.81
CA ASN A 253 7.41 -8.40 0.80
C ASN A 253 7.52 -7.83 2.22
N LEU A 254 6.92 -8.45 3.23
CA LEU A 254 7.09 -8.01 4.62
C LEU A 254 8.54 -8.07 5.08
N ARG A 255 9.30 -9.11 4.68
CA ARG A 255 10.75 -9.22 4.92
C ARG A 255 11.52 -8.13 4.20
N PHE A 256 11.19 -7.86 2.94
CA PHE A 256 11.79 -6.80 2.15
C PHE A 256 11.59 -5.43 2.82
N PHE A 257 10.36 -5.07 3.16
CA PHE A 257 10.05 -3.79 3.77
C PHE A 257 10.73 -3.61 5.14
N LYS A 258 10.80 -4.67 5.95
CA LYS A 258 11.55 -4.64 7.21
C LYS A 258 13.03 -4.31 7.01
N THR A 259 13.67 -4.85 5.97
CA THR A 259 15.07 -4.56 5.64
C THR A 259 15.28 -3.07 5.35
N TYR A 260 14.26 -2.39 4.82
CA TYR A 260 14.29 -0.97 4.47
C TYR A 260 13.54 -0.08 5.47
N ASN A 261 13.56 -0.44 6.76
CA ASN A 261 13.10 0.40 7.88
C ASN A 261 11.57 0.63 7.93
N ALA A 262 10.77 -0.28 7.37
CA ALA A 262 9.33 -0.23 7.57
C ALA A 262 8.97 -0.54 9.02
N SER A 263 8.15 0.31 9.62
CA SER A 263 7.71 0.23 11.01
C SER A 263 6.21 -0.01 11.16
N TYR A 264 5.46 0.08 10.08
CA TYR A 264 4.03 -0.19 10.03
C TYR A 264 3.64 -0.70 8.65
N VAL A 265 2.73 -1.66 8.60
CA VAL A 265 2.16 -2.18 7.36
C VAL A 265 0.64 -2.17 7.46
N TYR A 266 -0.02 -1.67 6.42
CA TYR A 266 -1.44 -1.81 6.20
C TYR A 266 -1.65 -2.77 5.02
N ASN A 267 -2.15 -3.97 5.32
CA ASN A 267 -2.51 -4.96 4.30
C ASN A 267 -3.97 -4.81 3.92
N GLN A 268 -4.23 -4.14 2.81
CA GLN A 268 -5.59 -3.99 2.31
C GLN A 268 -6.07 -5.30 1.67
N GLY A 269 -7.08 -5.90 2.31
CA GLY A 269 -7.79 -7.07 1.83
C GLY A 269 -9.08 -6.70 1.11
N THR A 270 -10.03 -7.63 1.14
CA THR A 270 -11.34 -7.47 0.51
C THR A 270 -12.21 -6.51 1.30
N PHE A 271 -12.59 -5.41 0.69
CA PHE A 271 -13.34 -4.34 1.34
C PHE A 271 -14.81 -4.72 1.60
N GLU A 272 -15.46 -5.37 0.63
CA GLU A 272 -16.92 -5.55 0.66
C GLU A 272 -17.38 -6.93 1.17
N ASN A 273 -16.51 -7.94 1.16
CA ASN A 273 -16.89 -9.28 1.55
C ASN A 273 -15.76 -10.03 2.28
N PRO A 274 -15.82 -10.10 3.62
CA PRO A 274 -14.80 -10.79 4.42
C PRO A 274 -14.80 -12.32 4.25
N ASN A 275 -15.80 -12.90 3.57
CA ASN A 275 -15.93 -14.33 3.33
C ASN A 275 -15.61 -14.71 1.87
N CYS A 276 -14.77 -13.95 1.18
CA CYS A 276 -14.28 -14.34 -0.14
C CYS A 276 -13.45 -15.62 -0.03
N GLY A 277 -13.71 -16.55 -0.95
CA GLY A 277 -12.90 -17.74 -1.13
C GLY A 277 -11.48 -17.43 -1.65
N GLY A 278 -10.79 -18.45 -2.13
CA GLY A 278 -9.41 -18.32 -2.60
C GLY A 278 -8.43 -18.07 -1.46
N PHE A 279 -8.73 -18.65 -0.31
CA PHE A 279 -7.91 -18.64 0.90
C PHE A 279 -7.62 -17.22 1.43
N ALA A 280 -8.59 -16.31 1.33
CA ALA A 280 -8.47 -14.95 1.88
C ALA A 280 -8.12 -14.96 3.38
N LYS A 281 -8.72 -15.88 4.15
CA LYS A 281 -8.41 -16.05 5.58
C LYS A 281 -6.97 -16.50 5.84
N LEU A 282 -6.39 -17.30 4.97
CA LEU A 282 -4.97 -17.64 5.07
C LEU A 282 -4.09 -16.40 4.83
N ARG A 283 -4.42 -15.54 3.84
CA ARG A 283 -3.65 -14.31 3.60
C ARG A 283 -3.72 -13.36 4.81
N GLU A 284 -4.90 -13.18 5.40
CA GLU A 284 -5.07 -12.39 6.64
C GLU A 284 -4.22 -12.95 7.78
N TYR A 285 -4.23 -14.29 7.94
CA TYR A 285 -3.44 -14.96 8.97
C TYR A 285 -1.93 -14.81 8.74
N LEU A 286 -1.47 -15.00 7.50
CA LEU A 286 -0.07 -14.80 7.12
C LEU A 286 0.37 -13.34 7.36
N GLY A 287 -0.43 -12.37 6.91
CA GLY A 287 -0.17 -10.95 7.17
C GLY A 287 0.07 -10.71 8.66
N SER A 288 -0.91 -11.05 9.50
CA SER A 288 -0.83 -10.84 10.95
C SER A 288 0.37 -11.54 11.61
N LYS A 289 0.68 -12.79 11.19
CA LYS A 289 1.81 -13.54 11.73
C LYS A 289 3.16 -12.92 11.36
N PHE A 290 3.34 -12.60 10.08
CA PHE A 290 4.62 -12.12 9.58
C PHE A 290 4.84 -10.62 9.82
N GLU A 291 3.80 -9.82 10.02
CA GLU A 291 3.91 -8.47 10.57
C GLU A 291 4.43 -8.49 12.00
N PHE A 292 3.95 -9.45 12.82
CA PHE A 292 4.45 -9.63 14.17
C PHE A 292 5.90 -10.13 14.19
N ASN A 293 6.23 -11.15 13.38
CA ASN A 293 7.60 -11.70 13.30
C ASN A 293 7.91 -12.26 11.90
N CYS A 294 8.70 -11.52 11.12
CA CYS A 294 9.12 -11.92 9.78
C CYS A 294 10.02 -13.19 9.73
N ASN A 295 10.54 -13.65 10.88
CA ASN A 295 11.46 -14.79 10.93
C ASN A 295 10.78 -16.15 11.05
N TYR A 296 9.45 -16.20 11.16
CA TYR A 296 8.73 -17.47 11.15
C TYR A 296 8.99 -18.24 9.85
N ASN A 297 8.96 -19.58 9.94
CA ASN A 297 9.02 -20.44 8.76
C ASN A 297 7.65 -20.43 8.08
N TYR A 298 7.62 -20.05 6.80
CA TYR A 298 6.38 -19.96 6.01
C TYR A 298 5.64 -21.30 5.95
N GLY A 299 6.36 -22.39 5.66
CA GLY A 299 5.76 -23.75 5.56
C GLY A 299 5.11 -24.18 6.87
N GLU A 300 5.80 -24.00 8.00
CA GLU A 300 5.27 -24.36 9.33
C GLU A 300 4.02 -23.54 9.69
N VAL A 301 4.00 -22.26 9.35
CA VAL A 301 2.84 -21.38 9.61
C VAL A 301 1.66 -21.79 8.75
N VAL A 302 1.87 -22.12 7.47
CA VAL A 302 0.83 -22.61 6.56
C VAL A 302 0.34 -23.97 7.03
N ASP A 303 1.22 -24.90 7.42
CA ASP A 303 0.86 -26.23 7.92
C ASP A 303 0.03 -26.16 9.18
N PHE A 304 0.43 -25.29 10.12
CA PHE A 304 -0.34 -25.06 11.34
C PHE A 304 -1.74 -24.54 11.02
N TRP A 305 -1.85 -23.56 10.11
CA TRP A 305 -3.14 -22.99 9.72
C TRP A 305 -4.06 -24.03 9.09
N PHE A 306 -3.58 -24.82 8.12
CA PHE A 306 -4.38 -25.85 7.44
C PHE A 306 -4.90 -26.92 8.40
N LYS A 307 -4.04 -27.43 9.28
CA LYS A 307 -4.42 -28.45 10.29
C LYS A 307 -5.51 -27.93 11.23
N ASN A 308 -5.43 -26.68 11.67
CA ASN A 308 -6.39 -26.14 12.62
C ASN A 308 -7.67 -25.62 11.93
N TYR A 309 -7.57 -25.13 10.71
CA TYR A 309 -8.69 -24.52 9.98
C TYR A 309 -9.58 -25.59 9.30
N PHE A 310 -9.04 -26.72 8.89
CA PHE A 310 -9.74 -27.77 8.17
C PHE A 310 -9.77 -29.12 8.89
N ALA A 311 -9.00 -29.33 9.93
CA ALA A 311 -8.90 -30.59 10.68
C ALA A 311 -8.71 -31.81 9.74
N GLU A 312 -9.58 -32.83 9.79
CA GLU A 312 -9.48 -34.04 8.94
C GLU A 312 -9.73 -33.80 7.45
N ALA A 313 -10.30 -32.66 7.08
CA ALA A 313 -10.43 -32.25 5.68
C ALA A 313 -9.12 -31.65 5.10
N GLU A 314 -8.12 -31.41 5.94
CA GLU A 314 -6.84 -30.79 5.57
C GLU A 314 -6.21 -31.37 4.31
N PRO A 315 -6.05 -32.70 4.12
CA PRO A 315 -5.37 -33.25 2.94
C PRO A 315 -6.03 -32.85 1.61
N TYR A 316 -7.35 -32.80 1.58
CA TYR A 316 -8.13 -32.46 0.37
C TYR A 316 -8.08 -30.95 0.10
N MET A 317 -8.18 -30.15 1.15
CA MET A 317 -8.09 -28.70 1.06
C MET A 317 -6.68 -28.24 0.69
N ARG A 318 -5.66 -28.89 1.19
CA ARG A 318 -4.25 -28.69 0.84
C ARG A 318 -3.99 -29.02 -0.63
N GLN A 319 -4.51 -30.13 -1.10
CA GLN A 319 -4.39 -30.51 -2.51
C GLN A 319 -5.02 -29.44 -3.40
N TYR A 320 -6.26 -29.00 -3.09
CA TYR A 320 -6.92 -27.91 -3.81
C TYR A 320 -6.08 -26.64 -3.80
N PHE A 321 -5.56 -26.22 -2.66
CA PHE A 321 -4.71 -25.03 -2.53
C PHE A 321 -3.46 -25.11 -3.42
N ASN A 322 -2.75 -26.22 -3.37
CA ASN A 322 -1.52 -26.40 -4.15
C ASN A 322 -1.81 -26.40 -5.66
N GLU A 323 -2.85 -27.08 -6.10
CA GLU A 323 -3.24 -27.11 -7.51
C GLU A 323 -3.74 -25.74 -7.99
N LEU A 324 -4.49 -25.02 -7.16
CA LEU A 324 -4.93 -23.66 -7.44
C LEU A 324 -3.74 -22.72 -7.66
N GLN A 325 -2.77 -22.70 -6.74
CA GLN A 325 -1.56 -21.90 -6.89
C GLN A 325 -0.74 -22.30 -8.12
N ALA A 326 -0.58 -23.59 -8.38
CA ALA A 326 0.14 -24.08 -9.55
C ALA A 326 -0.51 -23.59 -10.85
N ASN A 327 -1.85 -23.65 -10.94
CA ASN A 327 -2.59 -23.14 -12.09
C ASN A 327 -2.42 -21.62 -12.24
N GLN A 328 -2.53 -20.85 -11.16
CA GLN A 328 -2.37 -19.40 -11.21
C GLN A 328 -0.96 -18.99 -11.66
N ARG A 329 0.10 -19.65 -11.16
CA ARG A 329 1.48 -19.43 -11.61
C ARG A 329 1.64 -19.77 -13.09
N ALA A 330 1.08 -20.87 -13.57
CA ALA A 330 1.14 -21.28 -14.98
C ALA A 330 0.40 -20.31 -15.92
N LYS A 331 -0.57 -19.57 -15.41
CA LYS A 331 -1.41 -18.63 -16.18
C LYS A 331 -1.08 -17.16 -15.93
N GLU A 332 -0.08 -16.85 -15.12
CA GLU A 332 0.25 -15.48 -14.70
C GLU A 332 0.51 -14.54 -15.88
N SER A 333 1.14 -15.01 -16.95
CA SER A 333 1.36 -14.21 -18.17
C SER A 333 0.05 -13.72 -18.83
N LYS A 334 -1.07 -14.41 -18.55
CA LYS A 334 -2.41 -14.03 -19.03
C LYS A 334 -3.19 -13.24 -17.99
N THR A 335 -3.06 -13.58 -16.71
CA THR A 335 -3.85 -13.00 -15.64
C THR A 335 -3.21 -11.74 -15.05
N GLY A 336 -1.88 -11.62 -15.17
CA GLY A 336 -1.13 -10.58 -14.47
C GLY A 336 -1.18 -10.76 -12.93
N GLY A 337 -0.47 -9.90 -12.23
CA GLY A 337 -0.43 -9.88 -10.77
C GLY A 337 -0.82 -8.53 -10.16
N GLY A 338 -1.34 -7.63 -10.98
CA GLY A 338 -1.80 -6.31 -10.54
C GLY A 338 -3.18 -6.35 -9.88
N ILE A 339 -3.46 -5.33 -9.09
CA ILE A 339 -4.73 -5.21 -8.33
C ILE A 339 -5.95 -4.84 -9.18
N HIS A 340 -5.76 -4.54 -10.45
CA HIS A 340 -6.81 -4.21 -11.44
C HIS A 340 -6.80 -5.15 -12.64
N SER A 341 -6.40 -6.40 -12.48
CA SER A 341 -6.38 -7.36 -13.58
C SER A 341 -7.80 -7.83 -13.93
N ASN A 342 -8.15 -7.75 -15.22
CA ASN A 342 -9.45 -8.20 -15.75
C ASN A 342 -9.40 -9.60 -16.38
N ALA A 343 -8.21 -10.17 -16.56
CA ALA A 343 -8.01 -11.41 -17.30
C ALA A 343 -8.10 -12.66 -16.42
N LEU A 344 -8.96 -12.64 -15.38
CA LEU A 344 -9.07 -13.74 -14.42
C LEU A 344 -10.19 -14.74 -14.73
N ALA A 345 -11.03 -14.47 -15.73
CA ALA A 345 -12.11 -15.35 -16.16
C ALA A 345 -11.76 -16.03 -17.50
N GLY A 346 -12.27 -17.23 -17.73
CA GLY A 346 -12.15 -17.92 -19.02
C GLY A 346 -11.81 -19.40 -18.92
N GLU A 347 -12.19 -20.16 -19.93
CA GLU A 347 -11.96 -21.62 -20.00
C GLU A 347 -10.48 -21.97 -20.11
N ASP A 348 -9.70 -21.11 -20.73
CA ASP A 348 -8.25 -21.28 -20.89
C ASP A 348 -7.47 -21.04 -19.58
N ILE A 349 -8.07 -20.32 -18.64
CA ILE A 349 -7.53 -20.11 -17.29
C ILE A 349 -8.05 -21.20 -16.34
N TRP A 350 -9.35 -21.52 -16.41
CA TRP A 350 -10.03 -22.44 -15.53
C TRP A 350 -10.65 -23.61 -16.29
N PRO A 351 -9.88 -24.60 -16.79
CA PRO A 351 -10.41 -25.74 -17.53
C PRO A 351 -11.48 -26.52 -16.75
N GLN A 352 -12.59 -26.86 -17.40
CA GLN A 352 -13.73 -27.52 -16.74
C GLN A 352 -13.34 -28.83 -16.02
N GLY A 353 -12.43 -29.62 -16.62
CA GLY A 353 -11.95 -30.85 -16.00
C GLY A 353 -11.26 -30.61 -14.65
N MET A 354 -10.48 -29.55 -14.53
CA MET A 354 -9.82 -29.14 -13.29
C MET A 354 -10.86 -28.67 -12.26
N ILE A 355 -11.81 -27.83 -12.66
CA ILE A 355 -12.88 -27.37 -11.76
C ILE A 355 -13.70 -28.53 -11.23
N ASN A 356 -14.09 -29.50 -12.10
CA ASN A 356 -14.81 -30.69 -11.70
C ASN A 356 -13.97 -31.59 -10.77
N HIS A 357 -12.66 -31.64 -10.95
CA HIS A 357 -11.77 -32.33 -10.02
C HIS A 357 -11.79 -31.70 -8.63
N TRP A 358 -11.71 -30.36 -8.56
CA TRP A 358 -11.77 -29.64 -7.29
C TRP A 358 -13.11 -29.80 -6.57
N VAL A 359 -14.23 -29.81 -7.28
CA VAL A 359 -15.53 -30.13 -6.67
C VAL A 359 -15.50 -31.50 -5.98
N LYS A 360 -14.88 -32.51 -6.60
CA LYS A 360 -14.71 -33.82 -5.96
C LYS A 360 -13.79 -33.80 -4.74
N LEU A 361 -12.81 -32.90 -4.69
CA LEU A 361 -11.99 -32.71 -3.49
C LEU A 361 -12.83 -32.13 -2.34
N PHE A 362 -13.72 -31.17 -2.61
CA PHE A 362 -14.65 -30.66 -1.61
C PHE A 362 -15.62 -31.71 -1.10
N ASP A 363 -16.15 -32.57 -1.98
CA ASP A 363 -17.01 -33.69 -1.55
C ASP A 363 -16.27 -34.64 -0.57
N LYS A 364 -14.98 -34.91 -0.83
CA LYS A 364 -14.14 -35.68 0.08
C LYS A 364 -13.88 -34.96 1.38
N ALA A 365 -13.65 -33.64 1.33
CA ALA A 365 -13.43 -32.78 2.49
C ALA A 365 -14.66 -32.77 3.41
N TYR A 366 -15.86 -32.57 2.86
CA TYR A 366 -17.12 -32.67 3.62
C TYR A 366 -17.32 -34.05 4.27
N LYS A 367 -17.03 -35.13 3.52
CA LYS A 367 -17.14 -36.49 4.05
C LYS A 367 -16.16 -36.76 5.21
N ALA A 368 -14.96 -36.18 5.15
CA ALA A 368 -13.96 -36.39 6.21
C ALA A 368 -14.38 -35.80 7.56
N ILE A 369 -15.21 -34.77 7.58
CA ILE A 369 -15.71 -34.13 8.81
C ILE A 369 -17.12 -34.62 9.23
N GLU A 370 -17.76 -35.50 8.44
CA GLU A 370 -19.17 -35.84 8.62
C GLU A 370 -19.47 -36.45 10.00
N HIS A 371 -18.52 -37.21 10.57
CA HIS A 371 -18.65 -37.82 11.88
C HIS A 371 -18.82 -36.80 13.02
N TYR A 372 -18.40 -35.54 12.84
CA TYR A 372 -18.63 -34.47 13.83
C TYR A 372 -20.10 -34.07 13.93
N LYS A 373 -20.96 -34.37 12.96
CA LYS A 373 -22.39 -34.08 13.07
C LYS A 373 -23.01 -34.72 14.35
N GLU A 374 -22.50 -35.87 14.74
CA GLU A 374 -22.99 -36.60 15.92
C GLU A 374 -22.10 -36.38 17.14
N THR A 375 -20.78 -36.27 16.96
CA THR A 375 -19.82 -36.25 18.07
C THR A 375 -19.50 -34.82 18.57
N ASP A 376 -19.56 -33.81 17.71
CA ASP A 376 -19.29 -32.41 18.00
C ASP A 376 -19.95 -31.50 16.96
N PRO A 377 -21.27 -31.24 17.08
CA PRO A 377 -22.01 -30.46 16.09
C PRO A 377 -21.48 -29.03 15.89
N GLU A 378 -20.98 -28.40 16.96
CA GLU A 378 -20.42 -27.04 16.85
C GLU A 378 -19.15 -27.03 16.00
N LYS A 379 -18.27 -27.98 16.22
CA LYS A 379 -17.05 -28.15 15.39
C LYS A 379 -17.43 -28.48 13.94
N TYR A 380 -18.45 -29.31 13.73
CA TYR A 380 -18.94 -29.61 12.38
C TYR A 380 -19.34 -28.34 11.63
N GLU A 381 -20.15 -27.47 12.23
CA GLU A 381 -20.63 -26.24 11.61
C GLU A 381 -19.48 -25.29 11.24
N ILE A 382 -18.47 -25.18 12.11
CA ILE A 382 -17.28 -24.37 11.84
C ILE A 382 -16.51 -24.93 10.65
N LEU A 383 -16.20 -26.23 10.66
CA LEU A 383 -15.42 -26.86 9.60
C LEU A 383 -16.18 -26.87 8.27
N TYR A 384 -17.49 -27.14 8.32
CA TYR A 384 -18.36 -27.11 7.15
C TYR A 384 -18.33 -25.72 6.49
N LYS A 385 -18.49 -24.66 7.30
CA LYS A 385 -18.42 -23.28 6.82
C LYS A 385 -17.06 -22.92 6.22
N ASN A 386 -15.96 -23.37 6.83
CA ASN A 386 -14.63 -23.15 6.31
C ASN A 386 -14.44 -23.78 4.93
N ILE A 387 -14.91 -25.01 4.73
CA ILE A 387 -14.87 -25.70 3.43
C ILE A 387 -15.82 -25.02 2.43
N LEU A 388 -17.02 -24.64 2.89
CA LEU A 388 -18.02 -23.99 2.04
C LEU A 388 -17.48 -22.68 1.43
N ILE A 389 -16.84 -21.84 2.23
CA ILE A 389 -16.24 -20.57 1.77
C ILE A 389 -15.28 -20.82 0.61
N GLU A 390 -14.39 -21.80 0.73
CA GLU A 390 -13.40 -22.10 -0.32
C GLU A 390 -14.02 -22.77 -1.55
N SER A 391 -15.14 -23.47 -1.39
CA SER A 391 -15.86 -24.11 -2.50
C SER A 391 -16.62 -23.11 -3.40
N GLN A 392 -16.81 -21.86 -2.97
CA GLN A 392 -17.56 -20.86 -3.73
C GLN A 392 -16.91 -20.52 -5.07
N PHE A 393 -15.58 -20.41 -5.11
CA PHE A 393 -14.88 -20.03 -6.34
C PHE A 393 -15.06 -21.07 -7.46
N PRO A 394 -14.78 -22.37 -7.30
CA PRO A 394 -15.05 -23.37 -8.34
C PRO A 394 -16.52 -23.40 -8.80
N ARG A 395 -17.46 -23.22 -7.87
CA ARG A 395 -18.89 -23.15 -8.17
C ARG A 395 -19.24 -21.91 -8.99
N LEU A 396 -18.65 -20.75 -8.66
CA LEU A 396 -18.81 -19.54 -9.44
C LEU A 396 -18.36 -19.76 -10.89
N VAL A 397 -17.20 -20.40 -11.11
CA VAL A 397 -16.72 -20.72 -12.46
C VAL A 397 -17.69 -21.64 -13.20
N LEU A 398 -18.24 -22.66 -12.55
CA LEU A 398 -19.24 -23.53 -13.18
C LEU A 398 -20.53 -22.76 -13.53
N CYS A 399 -20.98 -21.86 -12.66
CA CYS A 399 -22.21 -21.08 -12.85
C CYS A 399 -22.07 -19.93 -13.85
N THR A 400 -20.85 -19.51 -14.18
CA THR A 400 -20.57 -18.39 -15.09
C THR A 400 -19.95 -18.88 -16.39
N THR A 401 -18.70 -19.35 -16.34
CA THR A 401 -17.95 -19.78 -17.52
C THR A 401 -18.60 -21.00 -18.21
N TYR A 402 -19.11 -21.96 -17.42
CA TYR A 402 -19.70 -23.20 -17.93
C TYR A 402 -21.22 -23.27 -17.77
N ALA A 403 -21.90 -22.15 -17.56
CA ALA A 403 -23.37 -22.12 -17.35
C ALA A 403 -24.14 -22.85 -18.46
N SER A 404 -23.70 -22.76 -19.72
CA SER A 404 -24.34 -23.39 -20.88
C SER A 404 -24.28 -24.93 -20.89
N THR A 405 -23.39 -25.53 -20.09
CA THR A 405 -23.25 -27.00 -20.00
C THR A 405 -24.20 -27.63 -18.98
N TYR A 406 -24.94 -26.79 -18.20
CA TYR A 406 -25.84 -27.21 -17.13
C TYR A 406 -27.30 -26.82 -17.44
N ASN A 407 -28.24 -27.69 -17.08
CA ASN A 407 -29.66 -27.32 -17.12
C ASN A 407 -30.04 -26.46 -15.89
N ALA A 408 -31.24 -25.87 -15.93
CA ALA A 408 -31.73 -24.98 -14.88
C ALA A 408 -31.77 -25.63 -13.47
N THR A 409 -32.06 -26.93 -13.39
CA THR A 409 -32.09 -27.66 -12.12
C THR A 409 -30.69 -27.85 -11.56
N GLN A 410 -29.73 -28.21 -12.41
CA GLN A 410 -28.33 -28.36 -12.02
C GLN A 410 -27.73 -27.04 -11.57
N LEU A 411 -28.02 -25.92 -12.27
CA LEU A 411 -27.58 -24.59 -11.86
C LEU A 411 -28.18 -24.16 -10.51
N LYS A 412 -29.43 -24.54 -10.22
CA LYS A 412 -30.03 -24.30 -8.90
C LYS A 412 -29.28 -25.03 -7.79
N VAL A 413 -28.88 -26.28 -8.03
CA VAL A 413 -28.10 -27.07 -7.05
C VAL A 413 -26.72 -26.42 -6.82
N LEU A 414 -26.04 -25.99 -7.88
CA LEU A 414 -24.75 -25.31 -7.78
C LEU A 414 -24.81 -23.98 -7.03
N ARG A 415 -25.96 -23.28 -7.11
CA ARG A 415 -26.18 -21.96 -6.46
C ARG A 415 -26.75 -22.05 -5.05
N LYS A 416 -27.29 -23.18 -4.64
CA LYS A 416 -27.98 -23.34 -3.34
C LYS A 416 -27.08 -23.36 -2.12
N GLU A 417 -25.84 -23.49 -2.33
CA GLU A 417 -24.83 -23.47 -1.29
C GLU A 417 -24.06 -22.15 -1.37
#